data_f62646577036bec909c4bcf66a9dd288
#
_entry.id   f62646577036bec909c4bcf66a9dd288
#
_cell.length_a   1.000
_cell.length_b   1.000
_cell.length_c   1.000
_cell.angle_alpha   90.00
_cell.angle_beta   90.00
_cell.angle_gamma   90.00
#
_symmetry.space_group_name_H-M   'P 1'
#
loop_
_entity.id
_entity.type
_entity.pdbx_description
1 polymer ?
#
loop_
_entity_poly.entity_id
_entity_poly.type
_entity_poly.pdbx_seq_one_letter_code
_entity_poly.pdbx_strand_id
1 'polypeptide(L)'
;MIRYHIGYDNALTHFIKVICTFQSTGTETELRLPAWRPGRYQVQNFAKNIRSFEVRQFGKVVRSRKASKDSWLVAHEPGEVQVSCEYYAFKMDAGNSWLDEEQLYLNFINFALYLPEQMNEKHQVVLDIPQDYRVATGLEEVGTFTFECESFYALVDSPLMASNSLRQVSYEVGGHDFHIWIQGELPQTDEALIADFMPFTKLQMEVMGGFPCPAYHFLIQCLPYKHYHGVEHLNSTVITIGPGHELAERKLYKEFLGVSCHELFHTWNVIRIRPAEMSPYQFDKENYHETGFVTEGVTTYYGDLFLAQSGVFSQEEYLAEINKLLKRHYSNEGRKNYSVAASSYDLWLDGYERGIPGRKVSIYNEGALAAMMLDLKIRQKWEHEKSLNDVMNLMWTRHQWQEGGYTYADYQNAAEEVYGGSLADYFSQIISGTDPYEEELAGLFETHGLSLTESFPEKPEERDFGLRILTHQGRYIIDEIAKGSNAEQVLSRGDEVIKLDEKDFDGNWPDLETVTLSINRYGRKLSLSLEKESVQYFAGRQVSLDEKASEEAKQRFRKWLHI
;
A
#
# COMPACT_ATOMS: atom_id res chain seq x y z
N MET A 1 -3.00 3.37 33.34
CA MET A 1 -3.06 4.39 32.25
C MET A 1 -1.66 4.90 31.97
N ILE A 2 -1.26 4.91 30.72
CA ILE A 2 0.01 5.44 30.22
C ILE A 2 -0.27 6.78 29.54
N ARG A 3 0.53 7.81 29.82
CA ARG A 3 0.31 9.17 29.29
C ARG A 3 1.49 9.61 28.45
N TYR A 4 1.21 10.19 27.28
CA TYR A 4 2.18 10.85 26.42
C TYR A 4 1.87 12.35 26.37
N HIS A 5 2.87 13.17 26.69
CA HIS A 5 2.84 14.61 26.44
C HIS A 5 3.75 14.89 25.26
N ILE A 6 3.21 15.50 24.19
CA ILE A 6 3.92 15.69 22.93
C ILE A 6 3.84 17.17 22.55
N GLY A 7 4.99 17.77 22.29
CA GLY A 7 5.12 19.16 21.86
C GLY A 7 6.45 19.39 21.16
N TYR A 8 6.78 20.65 20.94
CA TYR A 8 8.05 21.07 20.34
C TYR A 8 8.43 22.47 20.79
N ASP A 9 9.74 22.79 20.83
CA ASP A 9 10.20 24.15 21.13
C ASP A 9 10.26 25.03 19.88
N ASN A 10 10.70 24.45 18.77
CA ASN A 10 10.89 25.14 17.50
C ASN A 10 10.63 24.18 16.34
N ALA A 11 9.54 24.41 15.60
CA ALA A 11 9.12 23.58 14.49
C ALA A 11 10.18 23.46 13.37
N LEU A 12 10.97 24.49 13.14
CA LEU A 12 12.04 24.53 12.13
C LEU A 12 13.17 23.52 12.41
N THR A 13 13.27 23.00 13.62
CA THR A 13 14.25 21.96 13.95
C THR A 13 13.75 20.55 13.69
N HIS A 14 12.46 20.39 13.40
CA HIS A 14 11.77 19.14 13.13
C HIS A 14 11.84 18.13 14.30
N PHE A 15 12.22 18.54 15.50
CA PHE A 15 12.24 17.67 16.68
C PHE A 15 10.97 17.84 17.51
N ILE A 16 10.22 16.75 17.67
CA ILE A 16 9.16 16.65 18.66
C ILE A 16 9.75 16.16 19.99
N LYS A 17 9.23 16.70 21.08
CA LYS A 17 9.49 16.24 22.43
C LYS A 17 8.39 15.29 22.85
N VAL A 18 8.77 14.14 23.33
CA VAL A 18 7.84 13.09 23.80
C VAL A 18 8.16 12.77 25.24
N ILE A 19 7.18 12.92 26.10
CA ILE A 19 7.27 12.53 27.51
C ILE A 19 6.26 11.42 27.75
N CYS A 20 6.75 10.21 28.05
CA CYS A 20 5.94 9.05 28.41
C CYS A 20 5.95 8.89 29.94
N THR A 21 4.77 8.86 30.57
CA THR A 21 4.61 8.66 32.01
C THR A 21 3.78 7.42 32.27
N PHE A 22 4.27 6.53 33.13
CA PHE A 22 3.60 5.28 33.50
C PHE A 22 3.81 4.93 34.95
N GLN A 23 2.99 4.04 35.50
CA GLN A 23 3.14 3.45 36.83
C GLN A 23 3.83 2.10 36.72
N SER A 24 4.80 1.86 37.61
CA SER A 24 5.45 0.55 37.72
C SER A 24 5.41 0.05 39.17
N THR A 25 5.22 -1.23 39.33
CA THR A 25 5.25 -1.94 40.62
C THR A 25 6.58 -2.64 40.88
N GLY A 26 7.43 -2.72 39.84
CA GLY A 26 8.75 -3.35 39.88
C GLY A 26 9.89 -2.38 40.20
N THR A 27 11.11 -2.89 40.09
CA THR A 27 12.35 -2.12 40.23
C THR A 27 13.16 -2.01 38.93
N GLU A 28 12.72 -2.68 37.88
CA GLU A 28 13.23 -2.57 36.52
C GLU A 28 12.08 -2.70 35.53
N THR A 29 12.09 -1.90 34.49
CA THR A 29 11.11 -1.97 33.38
C THR A 29 11.85 -1.97 32.05
N GLU A 30 11.42 -2.84 31.13
CA GLU A 30 11.82 -2.76 29.74
C GLU A 30 10.84 -1.87 28.97
N LEU A 31 11.38 -0.84 28.33
CA LEU A 31 10.68 -0.01 27.37
C LEU A 31 11.11 -0.39 25.97
N ARG A 32 10.15 -0.52 25.07
CA ARG A 32 10.41 -0.82 23.66
C ARG A 32 9.84 0.26 22.73
N LEU A 33 10.46 0.41 21.59
CA LEU A 33 9.93 1.18 20.47
C LEU A 33 9.62 0.20 19.35
N PRO A 34 8.48 0.35 18.63
CA PRO A 34 8.21 -0.46 17.45
C PRO A 34 9.36 -0.41 16.44
N ALA A 35 9.68 -1.55 15.83
CA ALA A 35 10.70 -1.65 14.79
C ALA A 35 10.11 -1.49 13.38
N TRP A 36 8.83 -1.72 13.23
CA TRP A 36 8.06 -1.65 12.00
C TRP A 36 6.63 -1.17 12.26
N ARG A 37 5.85 -0.94 11.21
CA ARG A 37 4.43 -0.58 11.27
C ARG A 37 3.57 -1.47 10.38
N PRO A 38 2.29 -1.72 10.72
CA PRO A 38 1.30 -2.27 9.82
C PRO A 38 1.19 -1.45 8.52
N GLY A 39 0.74 -2.07 7.44
CA GLY A 39 0.71 -1.46 6.11
C GLY A 39 2.09 -1.34 5.43
N ARG A 40 3.18 -1.76 6.10
CA ARG A 40 4.50 -1.85 5.49
C ARG A 40 5.32 -2.97 6.12
N TYR A 41 5.46 -4.06 5.43
CA TYR A 41 6.15 -5.27 5.88
C TYR A 41 7.67 -5.14 5.72
N GLN A 42 8.25 -4.20 6.46
CA GLN A 42 9.68 -3.89 6.46
C GLN A 42 10.10 -3.33 7.81
N VAL A 43 11.22 -3.83 8.36
CA VAL A 43 11.83 -3.26 9.57
C VAL A 43 12.40 -1.86 9.25
N GLN A 44 11.85 -0.84 9.87
CA GLN A 44 12.17 0.57 9.58
C GLN A 44 13.15 1.20 10.56
N ASN A 45 13.36 0.54 11.73
CA ASN A 45 14.32 0.98 12.77
C ASN A 45 14.06 2.44 13.23
N PHE A 46 12.86 2.75 13.66
CA PHE A 46 12.45 4.11 14.07
C PHE A 46 13.34 4.72 15.15
N ALA A 47 13.94 3.89 16.01
CA ALA A 47 14.87 4.31 17.06
C ALA A 47 16.08 5.12 16.56
N LYS A 48 16.42 5.05 15.26
CA LYS A 48 17.48 5.86 14.65
C LYS A 48 17.17 7.37 14.66
N ASN A 49 15.87 7.74 14.78
CA ASN A 49 15.42 9.12 14.80
C ASN A 49 15.31 9.69 16.23
N ILE A 50 15.61 8.91 17.26
CA ILE A 50 15.66 9.40 18.66
C ILE A 50 17.02 10.02 18.94
N ARG A 51 17.04 11.30 19.32
CA ARG A 51 18.26 12.03 19.62
C ARG A 51 18.64 11.96 21.09
N SER A 52 17.67 12.09 22.01
CA SER A 52 17.90 12.08 23.44
C SER A 52 16.98 11.06 24.14
N PHE A 53 17.41 10.52 25.24
CA PHE A 53 16.62 9.61 26.06
C PHE A 53 17.02 9.78 27.52
N GLU A 54 16.10 10.29 28.31
CA GLU A 54 16.33 10.51 29.77
C GLU A 54 15.15 9.93 30.55
N VAL A 55 15.47 9.31 31.68
CA VAL A 55 14.46 8.79 32.59
C VAL A 55 14.57 9.51 33.93
N ARG A 56 13.42 9.92 34.47
CA ARG A 56 13.29 10.58 35.76
C ARG A 56 12.29 9.85 36.66
N GLN A 57 12.62 9.82 37.95
CA GLN A 57 11.71 9.39 38.97
C GLN A 57 11.92 10.24 40.23
N PHE A 58 10.83 10.69 40.87
CA PHE A 58 10.88 11.59 42.03
C PHE A 58 11.75 12.84 41.78
N GLY A 59 11.72 13.37 40.57
CA GLY A 59 12.50 14.54 40.12
C GLY A 59 14.01 14.28 39.89
N LYS A 60 14.48 13.04 40.03
CA LYS A 60 15.89 12.67 39.82
C LYS A 60 16.05 11.83 38.54
N VAL A 61 17.19 12.03 37.88
CA VAL A 61 17.58 11.16 36.76
C VAL A 61 17.92 9.77 37.31
N VAL A 62 17.31 8.74 36.69
CA VAL A 62 17.56 7.34 37.03
C VAL A 62 18.32 6.63 35.93
N ARG A 63 18.98 5.54 36.29
CA ARG A 63 19.84 4.81 35.35
C ARG A 63 18.99 4.08 34.30
N SER A 64 19.33 4.28 33.05
CA SER A 64 18.82 3.50 31.93
C SER A 64 19.98 2.98 31.07
N ARG A 65 19.74 1.87 30.36
CA ARG A 65 20.68 1.33 29.37
C ARG A 65 19.95 0.74 28.19
N LYS A 66 20.50 0.86 27.00
CA LYS A 66 20.00 0.13 25.84
C LYS A 66 20.19 -1.37 26.03
N ALA A 67 19.12 -2.16 25.79
CA ALA A 67 19.14 -3.61 25.79
C ALA A 67 19.21 -4.15 24.34
N SER A 68 18.59 -3.46 23.39
CA SER A 68 18.69 -3.73 21.95
C SER A 68 18.70 -2.40 21.18
N LYS A 69 18.65 -2.47 19.83
CA LYS A 69 18.51 -1.26 19.02
C LYS A 69 17.24 -0.46 19.32
N ASP A 70 16.15 -1.15 19.73
CA ASP A 70 14.81 -0.59 19.93
C ASP A 70 14.30 -0.73 21.36
N SER A 71 15.15 -1.17 22.35
CA SER A 71 14.72 -1.34 23.75
C SER A 71 15.70 -0.77 24.75
N TRP A 72 15.15 -0.36 25.90
CA TRP A 72 15.87 0.21 27.05
C TRP A 72 15.41 -0.46 28.33
N LEU A 73 16.37 -0.82 29.19
CA LEU A 73 16.11 -1.23 30.57
C LEU A 73 16.29 -0.04 31.48
N VAL A 74 15.31 0.21 32.32
CA VAL A 74 15.25 1.33 33.26
C VAL A 74 15.19 0.78 34.68
N ALA A 75 16.19 1.10 35.48
CA ALA A 75 16.19 0.79 36.91
C ALA A 75 15.47 1.91 37.67
N HIS A 76 14.49 1.58 38.50
CA HIS A 76 13.66 2.55 39.25
C HIS A 76 13.10 1.91 40.52
N GLU A 77 12.49 2.69 41.41
CA GLU A 77 11.66 2.21 42.50
C GLU A 77 10.21 2.01 42.05
N PRO A 78 9.36 1.27 42.79
CA PRO A 78 7.91 1.26 42.52
C PRO A 78 7.31 2.67 42.55
N GLY A 79 6.44 3.00 41.61
CA GLY A 79 5.78 4.30 41.49
C GLY A 79 5.77 4.85 40.08
N GLU A 80 5.53 6.14 39.98
CA GLU A 80 5.48 6.84 38.69
C GLU A 80 6.88 7.03 38.10
N VAL A 81 7.04 6.68 36.84
CA VAL A 81 8.27 6.84 36.05
C VAL A 81 7.97 7.72 34.84
N GLN A 82 8.86 8.67 34.57
CA GLN A 82 8.77 9.55 33.42
C GLN A 82 9.97 9.33 32.50
N VAL A 83 9.69 9.13 31.19
CA VAL A 83 10.71 8.98 30.15
C VAL A 83 10.53 10.09 29.15
N SER A 84 11.59 10.83 28.87
CA SER A 84 11.60 11.88 27.85
C SER A 84 12.55 11.52 26.73
N CYS A 85 12.12 11.79 25.48
CA CYS A 85 12.97 11.69 24.31
C CYS A 85 12.63 12.77 23.30
N GLU A 86 13.54 13.02 22.36
CA GLU A 86 13.32 13.86 21.19
C GLU A 86 13.38 12.99 19.95
N TYR A 87 12.33 13.09 19.14
CA TYR A 87 12.22 12.34 17.88
C TYR A 87 12.30 13.30 16.68
N TYR A 88 13.13 12.95 15.68
CA TYR A 88 13.28 13.73 14.45
C TYR A 88 12.15 13.41 13.46
N ALA A 89 11.14 14.27 13.39
CA ALA A 89 9.95 14.16 12.58
C ALA A 89 10.13 14.94 11.25
N PHE A 90 10.96 14.41 10.35
CA PHE A 90 11.29 15.06 9.07
C PHE A 90 11.23 14.07 7.89
N LYS A 91 10.18 13.27 7.87
CA LYS A 91 9.90 12.42 6.71
C LYS A 91 8.42 12.48 6.38
N MET A 92 8.11 13.08 5.23
CA MET A 92 6.74 13.19 4.72
C MET A 92 6.41 11.98 3.84
N ASP A 93 5.61 11.08 4.37
CA ASP A 93 4.90 10.02 3.67
C ASP A 93 3.74 9.54 4.57
N ALA A 94 2.89 8.65 4.09
CA ALA A 94 1.71 8.20 4.84
C ALA A 94 2.02 7.45 6.15
N GLY A 95 3.24 6.99 6.37
CA GLY A 95 3.59 6.16 7.55
C GLY A 95 4.69 6.72 8.43
N ASN A 96 5.20 7.92 8.17
CA ASN A 96 6.19 8.59 9.01
C ASN A 96 5.59 9.84 9.68
N SER A 97 6.41 10.62 10.39
CA SER A 97 5.98 11.83 11.07
C SER A 97 6.69 13.05 10.51
N TRP A 98 5.98 14.18 10.54
CA TRP A 98 6.45 15.46 10.02
C TRP A 98 6.11 16.61 10.95
N LEU A 99 7.05 17.52 11.13
CA LEU A 99 6.88 18.76 11.84
C LEU A 99 7.50 19.90 11.02
N ASP A 100 6.72 20.95 10.76
CA ASP A 100 7.18 22.23 10.24
C ASP A 100 6.37 23.38 10.84
N GLU A 101 6.48 24.59 10.27
CA GLU A 101 5.78 25.79 10.74
C GLU A 101 4.29 25.73 10.49
N GLU A 102 3.82 24.91 9.56
CA GLU A 102 2.42 24.84 9.13
C GLU A 102 1.66 23.70 9.80
N GLN A 103 2.37 22.60 10.18
CA GLN A 103 1.70 21.41 10.67
C GLN A 103 2.54 20.56 11.61
N LEU A 104 1.86 19.81 12.45
CA LEU A 104 2.35 18.64 13.16
C LEU A 104 1.59 17.41 12.65
N TYR A 105 2.29 16.51 11.96
CA TYR A 105 1.76 15.22 11.51
C TYR A 105 2.47 14.09 12.23
N LEU A 106 1.70 13.25 12.93
CA LEU A 106 2.20 12.21 13.83
C LEU A 106 1.66 10.83 13.42
N ASN A 107 2.58 9.89 13.29
CA ASN A 107 2.30 8.46 13.41
C ASN A 107 2.93 7.98 14.71
N PHE A 108 2.12 7.68 15.72
CA PHE A 108 2.60 7.34 17.08
C PHE A 108 3.52 6.12 17.09
N ILE A 109 3.34 5.18 16.16
CA ILE A 109 4.19 4.00 16.02
C ILE A 109 5.67 4.33 15.78
N ASN A 110 5.96 5.53 15.29
CA ASN A 110 7.33 5.95 15.02
C ASN A 110 8.13 6.27 16.29
N PHE A 111 7.45 6.71 17.37
CA PHE A 111 8.11 7.28 18.54
C PHE A 111 7.46 6.93 19.88
N ALA A 112 6.26 6.37 19.91
CA ALA A 112 5.63 5.98 21.17
C ALA A 112 6.33 4.75 21.75
N LEU A 113 6.93 4.95 22.93
CA LEU A 113 7.54 3.88 23.70
C LEU A 113 6.46 3.03 24.37
N TYR A 114 6.59 1.73 24.38
CA TYR A 114 5.63 0.85 25.02
C TYR A 114 6.26 -0.08 26.06
N LEU A 115 5.40 -0.52 26.97
CA LEU A 115 5.71 -1.54 27.95
C LEU A 115 5.05 -2.85 27.48
N PRO A 116 5.81 -3.91 27.18
CA PRO A 116 5.25 -5.17 26.67
C PRO A 116 4.15 -5.77 27.55
N GLU A 117 4.23 -5.57 28.87
CA GLU A 117 3.25 -6.10 29.82
C GLU A 117 2.01 -5.19 30.01
N GLN A 118 2.03 -3.96 29.46
CA GLN A 118 0.97 -2.96 29.64
C GLN A 118 0.36 -2.48 28.32
N MET A 119 0.47 -3.26 27.24
CA MET A 119 -0.04 -2.87 25.93
C MET A 119 -1.57 -2.73 25.86
N ASN A 120 -2.28 -3.42 26.75
CA ASN A 120 -3.74 -3.36 26.86
C ASN A 120 -4.23 -2.32 27.89
N GLU A 121 -3.32 -1.52 28.46
CA GLU A 121 -3.69 -0.41 29.32
C GLU A 121 -4.23 0.76 28.49
N LYS A 122 -5.07 1.58 29.14
CA LYS A 122 -5.57 2.84 28.56
C LYS A 122 -4.42 3.83 28.36
N HIS A 123 -4.41 4.49 27.19
CA HIS A 123 -3.42 5.50 26.83
C HIS A 123 -4.08 6.87 26.67
N GLN A 124 -3.36 7.91 27.08
CA GLN A 124 -3.76 9.30 26.93
C GLN A 124 -2.64 10.08 26.21
N VAL A 125 -3.03 10.91 25.25
CA VAL A 125 -2.13 11.82 24.53
C VAL A 125 -2.54 13.25 24.83
N VAL A 126 -1.59 14.07 25.25
CA VAL A 126 -1.75 15.51 25.45
C VAL A 126 -0.81 16.22 24.48
N LEU A 127 -1.33 17.14 23.68
CA LEU A 127 -0.55 17.90 22.72
C LEU A 127 -0.31 19.32 23.23
N ASP A 128 0.95 19.75 23.16
CA ASP A 128 1.37 21.15 23.37
C ASP A 128 1.63 21.79 22.00
N ILE A 129 0.56 22.37 21.42
CA ILE A 129 0.52 22.92 20.08
C ILE A 129 -0.19 24.29 20.08
N PRO A 130 -0.08 25.12 19.02
CA PRO A 130 -0.80 26.38 18.89
C PRO A 130 -2.32 26.20 19.07
N GLN A 131 -2.94 27.16 19.78
CA GLN A 131 -4.37 27.10 20.13
C GLN A 131 -5.32 27.24 18.93
N ASP A 132 -4.83 27.78 17.82
CA ASP A 132 -5.57 27.93 16.56
C ASP A 132 -5.49 26.72 15.64
N TYR A 133 -4.74 25.69 16.04
CA TYR A 133 -4.68 24.44 15.29
C TYR A 133 -5.98 23.66 15.43
N ARG A 134 -6.40 23.05 14.32
CA ARG A 134 -7.40 21.98 14.28
C ARG A 134 -6.68 20.64 14.28
N VAL A 135 -7.30 19.62 14.89
CA VAL A 135 -6.73 18.28 14.95
C VAL A 135 -7.64 17.29 14.23
N ALA A 136 -7.07 16.51 13.36
CA ALA A 136 -7.71 15.41 12.66
C ALA A 136 -7.08 14.08 13.12
N THR A 137 -7.86 13.20 13.73
CA THR A 137 -7.44 11.89 14.24
C THR A 137 -8.65 11.00 14.48
N GLY A 138 -8.45 9.70 14.54
CA GLY A 138 -9.47 8.73 14.97
C GLY A 138 -9.53 8.50 16.49
N LEU A 139 -8.69 9.18 17.28
CA LEU A 139 -8.71 9.11 18.74
C LEU A 139 -9.91 9.88 19.33
N GLU A 140 -10.41 9.43 20.47
CA GLU A 140 -11.46 10.15 21.22
C GLU A 140 -10.87 11.39 21.91
N GLU A 141 -11.43 12.57 21.60
CA GLU A 141 -11.05 13.81 22.26
C GLU A 141 -11.81 13.94 23.61
N VAL A 142 -11.08 13.97 24.72
CA VAL A 142 -11.63 14.07 26.08
C VAL A 142 -11.38 15.43 26.75
N GLY A 143 -10.66 16.32 26.08
CA GLY A 143 -10.37 17.68 26.52
C GLY A 143 -9.56 18.41 25.46
N THR A 144 -9.34 19.71 25.61
CA THR A 144 -8.57 20.50 24.65
C THR A 144 -7.22 19.85 24.37
N PHE A 145 -7.01 19.43 23.13
CA PHE A 145 -5.81 18.70 22.66
C PHE A 145 -5.44 17.51 23.54
N THR A 146 -6.44 16.88 24.15
CA THR A 146 -6.28 15.70 24.99
C THR A 146 -7.12 14.56 24.43
N PHE A 147 -6.46 13.45 24.11
CA PHE A 147 -7.05 12.30 23.43
C PHE A 147 -6.81 11.03 24.23
N GLU A 148 -7.75 10.08 24.14
CA GLU A 148 -7.63 8.77 24.81
C GLU A 148 -7.90 7.60 23.85
N CYS A 149 -7.36 6.44 24.21
CA CYS A 149 -7.66 5.16 23.60
C CYS A 149 -7.42 3.99 24.56
N GLU A 150 -8.01 2.84 24.26
CA GLU A 150 -8.10 1.70 25.16
C GLU A 150 -6.81 0.83 25.20
N SER A 151 -5.88 1.00 24.26
CA SER A 151 -4.66 0.16 24.20
C SER A 151 -3.54 0.83 23.42
N PHE A 152 -2.32 0.30 23.53
CA PHE A 152 -1.18 0.69 22.69
C PHE A 152 -1.45 0.40 21.21
N TYR A 153 -2.14 -0.72 20.91
CA TYR A 153 -2.51 -1.06 19.53
C TYR A 153 -3.39 0.02 18.90
N ALA A 154 -4.40 0.51 19.65
CA ALA A 154 -5.26 1.60 19.17
C ALA A 154 -4.48 2.93 19.04
N LEU A 155 -3.58 3.23 19.97
CA LEU A 155 -2.75 4.43 19.89
C LEU A 155 -1.91 4.49 18.61
N VAL A 156 -1.14 3.43 18.36
CA VAL A 156 -0.19 3.41 17.24
C VAL A 156 -0.86 3.26 15.88
N ASP A 157 -2.14 2.90 15.88
CA ASP A 157 -2.99 2.79 14.70
C ASP A 157 -3.93 4.00 14.52
N SER A 158 -3.63 5.11 15.16
CA SER A 158 -4.42 6.36 15.10
C SER A 158 -3.53 7.54 14.74
N PRO A 159 -3.15 7.71 13.47
CA PRO A 159 -2.37 8.88 13.05
C PRO A 159 -3.12 10.19 13.36
N LEU A 160 -2.35 11.28 13.45
CA LEU A 160 -2.86 12.58 13.81
C LEU A 160 -2.26 13.66 12.92
N MET A 161 -3.10 14.54 12.38
CA MET A 161 -2.69 15.77 11.71
C MET A 161 -3.20 16.97 12.49
N ALA A 162 -2.34 17.95 12.76
CA ALA A 162 -2.70 19.20 13.42
C ALA A 162 -2.14 20.39 12.64
N SER A 163 -3.02 21.32 12.24
CA SER A 163 -2.68 22.55 11.51
C SER A 163 -3.82 23.56 11.61
N ASN A 164 -3.53 24.85 11.42
CA ASN A 164 -4.55 25.88 11.30
C ASN A 164 -5.12 25.98 9.86
N SER A 165 -4.51 25.31 8.89
CA SER A 165 -4.94 25.32 7.48
C SER A 165 -5.68 24.05 7.05
N LEU A 166 -6.01 23.13 7.97
CA LEU A 166 -6.76 21.92 7.66
C LEU A 166 -8.16 22.25 7.11
N ARG A 167 -8.42 21.79 5.88
CA ARG A 167 -9.76 21.76 5.29
C ARG A 167 -10.45 20.46 5.69
N GLN A 168 -11.73 20.54 6.06
CA GLN A 168 -12.55 19.37 6.41
C GLN A 168 -13.79 19.33 5.51
N VAL A 169 -14.01 18.19 4.88
CA VAL A 169 -15.24 17.85 4.17
C VAL A 169 -15.86 16.66 4.87
N SER A 170 -17.17 16.65 5.09
CA SER A 170 -17.85 15.56 5.80
C SER A 170 -19.09 15.12 5.06
N TYR A 171 -19.39 13.81 5.14
CA TYR A 171 -20.61 13.22 4.63
C TYR A 171 -21.03 12.05 5.51
N GLU A 172 -22.28 11.63 5.41
CA GLU A 172 -22.85 10.52 6.17
C GLU A 172 -23.29 9.40 5.23
N VAL A 173 -23.04 8.14 5.61
CA VAL A 173 -23.56 6.96 4.94
C VAL A 173 -24.02 5.96 5.99
N GLY A 174 -25.30 5.58 5.93
CA GLY A 174 -25.84 4.52 6.81
C GLY A 174 -25.76 4.82 8.30
N GLY A 175 -25.76 6.09 8.71
CA GLY A 175 -25.65 6.52 10.12
C GLY A 175 -24.20 6.57 10.63
N HIS A 176 -23.22 6.51 9.75
CA HIS A 176 -21.80 6.63 10.05
C HIS A 176 -21.24 7.91 9.43
N ASP A 177 -20.37 8.61 10.16
CA ASP A 177 -19.74 9.84 9.72
C ASP A 177 -18.41 9.57 9.00
N PHE A 178 -18.21 10.22 7.85
CA PHE A 178 -16.99 10.16 7.07
C PHE A 178 -16.40 11.56 6.93
N HIS A 179 -15.14 11.71 7.26
CA HIS A 179 -14.43 13.00 7.24
C HIS A 179 -13.23 12.93 6.31
N ILE A 180 -13.14 13.84 5.36
CA ILE A 180 -11.99 14.04 4.50
C ILE A 180 -11.25 15.27 5.02
N TRP A 181 -10.08 15.06 5.62
CA TRP A 181 -9.21 16.11 6.11
C TRP A 181 -8.08 16.34 5.13
N ILE A 182 -7.86 17.58 4.75
CA ILE A 182 -6.93 17.92 3.67
C ILE A 182 -5.94 18.96 4.17
N GLN A 183 -4.66 18.61 4.08
CA GLN A 183 -3.54 19.53 4.24
C GLN A 183 -2.89 19.74 2.87
N GLY A 184 -2.70 20.99 2.47
CA GLY A 184 -2.17 21.36 1.15
C GLY A 184 -3.27 21.61 0.11
N GLU A 185 -2.87 21.72 -1.17
CA GLU A 185 -3.75 22.12 -2.26
C GLU A 185 -4.49 20.93 -2.88
N LEU A 186 -5.81 20.93 -2.76
CA LEU A 186 -6.71 20.00 -3.46
C LEU A 186 -7.77 20.81 -4.21
N PRO A 187 -7.75 20.82 -5.56
CA PRO A 187 -8.60 21.72 -6.38
C PRO A 187 -10.09 21.41 -6.35
N GLN A 188 -10.49 20.17 -6.01
CA GLN A 188 -11.90 19.75 -6.01
C GLN A 188 -12.71 20.52 -4.96
N THR A 189 -13.97 20.86 -5.31
CA THR A 189 -14.93 21.42 -4.34
C THR A 189 -15.39 20.35 -3.35
N ASP A 190 -15.99 20.76 -2.24
CA ASP A 190 -16.53 19.86 -1.23
C ASP A 190 -17.61 18.96 -1.82
N GLU A 191 -18.49 19.52 -2.67
CA GLU A 191 -19.55 18.79 -3.33
C GLU A 191 -19.01 17.74 -4.31
N ALA A 192 -17.94 18.05 -5.03
CA ALA A 192 -17.30 17.10 -5.95
C ALA A 192 -16.66 15.93 -5.19
N LEU A 193 -15.97 16.22 -4.08
CA LEU A 193 -15.40 15.17 -3.22
C LEU A 193 -16.48 14.27 -2.65
N ILE A 194 -17.57 14.84 -2.15
CA ILE A 194 -18.70 14.05 -1.61
C ILE A 194 -19.33 13.21 -2.72
N ALA A 195 -19.53 13.77 -3.90
CA ALA A 195 -20.12 13.05 -5.04
C ALA A 195 -19.29 11.85 -5.49
N ASP A 196 -17.96 11.90 -5.35
CA ASP A 196 -17.07 10.81 -5.74
C ASP A 196 -16.82 9.80 -4.60
N PHE A 197 -16.75 10.25 -3.33
CA PHE A 197 -16.46 9.38 -2.19
C PHE A 197 -17.67 8.60 -1.67
N MET A 198 -18.82 9.24 -1.60
CA MET A 198 -20.04 8.62 -1.05
C MET A 198 -20.48 7.35 -1.80
N PRO A 199 -20.45 7.27 -3.16
CA PRO A 199 -20.90 6.09 -3.87
C PRO A 199 -20.09 4.84 -3.58
N PHE A 200 -18.75 4.90 -3.61
CA PHE A 200 -17.94 3.72 -3.31
C PHE A 200 -17.96 3.37 -1.81
N THR A 201 -18.06 4.37 -0.92
CA THR A 201 -18.24 4.14 0.51
C THR A 201 -19.53 3.35 0.77
N LYS A 202 -20.62 3.80 0.19
CA LYS A 202 -21.93 3.13 0.30
C LYS A 202 -21.87 1.69 -0.21
N LEU A 203 -21.29 1.48 -1.38
CA LEU A 203 -21.17 0.16 -1.98
C LEU A 203 -20.33 -0.80 -1.12
N GLN A 204 -19.18 -0.35 -0.60
CA GLN A 204 -18.36 -1.19 0.29
C GLN A 204 -19.10 -1.59 1.55
N MET A 205 -19.84 -0.64 2.16
CA MET A 205 -20.69 -0.93 3.33
C MET A 205 -21.80 -1.92 3.00
N GLU A 206 -22.47 -1.80 1.85
CA GLU A 206 -23.49 -2.74 1.39
C GLU A 206 -22.91 -4.13 1.18
N VAL A 207 -21.77 -4.23 0.51
CA VAL A 207 -21.08 -5.49 0.25
C VAL A 207 -20.65 -6.18 1.55
N MET A 208 -20.13 -5.44 2.51
CA MET A 208 -19.61 -6.00 3.76
C MET A 208 -20.67 -6.09 4.88
N GLY A 209 -21.92 -5.68 4.61
CA GLY A 209 -23.03 -5.79 5.55
C GLY A 209 -23.02 -4.79 6.70
N GLY A 210 -22.37 -3.64 6.52
CA GLY A 210 -22.29 -2.54 7.49
C GLY A 210 -20.90 -1.99 7.67
N PHE A 211 -20.75 -0.96 8.50
CA PHE A 211 -19.47 -0.31 8.79
C PHE A 211 -19.04 -0.54 10.25
N PRO A 212 -17.79 -0.95 10.52
CA PRO A 212 -17.40 -1.37 11.88
C PRO A 212 -16.98 -0.21 12.81
N CYS A 213 -17.05 1.03 12.36
CA CYS A 213 -16.66 2.21 13.13
C CYS A 213 -17.79 3.24 13.15
N PRO A 214 -17.94 4.04 14.23
CA PRO A 214 -18.90 5.14 14.24
C PRO A 214 -18.53 6.26 13.27
N ALA A 215 -17.25 6.51 13.08
CA ALA A 215 -16.72 7.50 12.14
C ALA A 215 -15.43 6.99 11.45
N TYR A 216 -15.11 7.56 10.28
CA TYR A 216 -13.89 7.28 9.53
C TYR A 216 -13.24 8.56 9.03
N HIS A 217 -11.90 8.62 9.07
CA HIS A 217 -11.14 9.80 8.73
C HIS A 217 -10.15 9.52 7.58
N PHE A 218 -10.36 10.14 6.43
CA PHE A 218 -9.36 10.22 5.38
C PHE A 218 -8.44 11.40 5.68
N LEU A 219 -7.18 11.15 6.02
CA LEU A 219 -6.16 12.15 6.32
C LEU A 219 -5.29 12.35 5.08
N ILE A 220 -5.53 13.44 4.34
CA ILE A 220 -4.92 13.67 3.03
C ILE A 220 -3.83 14.73 3.14
N GLN A 221 -2.62 14.36 2.72
CA GLN A 221 -1.47 15.24 2.53
C GLN A 221 -1.26 15.50 1.03
N CYS A 222 -1.68 16.67 0.54
CA CYS A 222 -1.46 17.08 -0.84
C CYS A 222 -0.10 17.76 -0.95
N LEU A 223 0.88 17.05 -1.53
CA LEU A 223 2.26 17.51 -1.59
C LEU A 223 2.53 18.36 -2.85
N PRO A 224 3.52 19.29 -2.82
CA PRO A 224 3.86 20.11 -3.99
C PRO A 224 4.72 19.38 -5.03
N TYR A 225 5.07 18.12 -4.80
CA TYR A 225 5.90 17.28 -5.66
C TYR A 225 5.27 15.91 -5.88
N LYS A 226 5.77 15.19 -6.89
CA LYS A 226 5.26 13.85 -7.22
C LYS A 226 5.43 12.89 -6.05
N HIS A 227 4.31 12.39 -5.55
CA HIS A 227 4.24 11.41 -4.46
C HIS A 227 2.97 10.58 -4.59
N TYR A 228 3.01 9.35 -4.08
CA TYR A 228 1.87 8.44 -4.01
C TYR A 228 2.11 7.40 -2.93
N HIS A 229 1.33 7.43 -1.85
CA HIS A 229 1.41 6.47 -0.76
C HIS A 229 0.13 6.52 0.07
N GLY A 230 -0.49 5.36 0.34
CA GLY A 230 -1.58 5.17 1.28
C GLY A 230 -1.15 4.29 2.44
N VAL A 231 -1.81 4.43 3.58
CA VAL A 231 -1.67 3.55 4.74
C VAL A 231 -2.98 3.47 5.49
N GLU A 232 -3.44 2.26 5.63
CA GLU A 232 -4.64 1.89 6.36
C GLU A 232 -4.48 1.96 7.87
N HIS A 233 -5.57 2.28 8.57
CA HIS A 233 -5.66 2.31 10.02
C HIS A 233 -7.06 1.89 10.51
N LEU A 234 -7.21 1.67 11.83
CA LEU A 234 -8.41 1.11 12.47
C LEU A 234 -9.72 1.81 12.06
N ASN A 235 -9.72 3.14 12.04
CA ASN A 235 -10.85 3.99 11.69
C ASN A 235 -10.42 5.23 10.89
N SER A 236 -9.28 5.13 10.20
CA SER A 236 -8.75 6.20 9.36
C SER A 236 -7.83 5.64 8.29
N THR A 237 -7.42 6.50 7.38
CA THR A 237 -6.29 6.27 6.47
C THR A 237 -5.49 7.54 6.32
N VAL A 238 -4.19 7.41 6.07
CA VAL A 238 -3.38 8.53 5.60
C VAL A 238 -3.03 8.32 4.14
N ILE A 239 -3.29 9.35 3.34
CA ILE A 239 -2.92 9.37 1.92
C ILE A 239 -2.00 10.56 1.67
N THR A 240 -0.82 10.30 1.12
CA THR A 240 0.10 11.33 0.66
C THR A 240 0.20 11.27 -0.86
N ILE A 241 -0.20 12.36 -1.53
CA ILE A 241 -0.29 12.41 -2.99
C ILE A 241 0.18 13.77 -3.52
N GLY A 242 0.69 13.80 -4.74
CA GLY A 242 1.10 15.04 -5.39
C GLY A 242 1.66 14.87 -6.80
N PRO A 243 1.83 16.00 -7.51
CA PRO A 243 1.66 17.39 -7.03
C PRO A 243 0.19 17.78 -6.88
N GLY A 244 -0.15 18.51 -5.80
CA GLY A 244 -1.54 18.85 -5.47
C GLY A 244 -2.29 19.57 -6.60
N HIS A 245 -1.65 20.51 -7.30
CA HIS A 245 -2.25 21.21 -8.44
C HIS A 245 -2.60 20.32 -9.64
N GLU A 246 -1.87 19.21 -9.85
CA GLU A 246 -2.18 18.24 -10.92
C GLU A 246 -3.41 17.34 -10.57
N LEU A 247 -3.93 17.40 -9.35
CA LEU A 247 -5.18 16.74 -9.00
C LEU A 247 -6.40 17.35 -9.72
N ALA A 248 -6.26 18.53 -10.33
CA ALA A 248 -7.23 19.07 -11.29
C ALA A 248 -7.36 18.18 -12.55
N GLU A 249 -6.31 17.43 -12.90
CA GLU A 249 -6.30 16.53 -14.03
C GLU A 249 -6.90 15.15 -13.66
N ARG A 250 -7.81 14.64 -14.48
CA ARG A 250 -8.47 13.35 -14.26
C ARG A 250 -7.48 12.20 -14.02
N LYS A 251 -6.31 12.24 -14.63
CA LYS A 251 -5.28 11.19 -14.52
C LYS A 251 -4.80 11.02 -13.07
N LEU A 252 -4.34 12.09 -12.41
CA LEU A 252 -3.86 12.01 -11.03
C LEU A 252 -5.03 11.89 -10.05
N TYR A 253 -6.17 12.52 -10.38
CA TYR A 253 -7.37 12.41 -9.57
C TYR A 253 -7.92 10.97 -9.50
N LYS A 254 -7.84 10.20 -10.59
CA LYS A 254 -8.17 8.76 -10.57
C LYS A 254 -7.24 7.96 -9.64
N GLU A 255 -5.95 8.24 -9.65
CA GLU A 255 -5.01 7.60 -8.70
C GLU A 255 -5.41 7.93 -7.25
N PHE A 256 -5.83 9.17 -6.98
CA PHE A 256 -6.33 9.57 -5.66
C PHE A 256 -7.61 8.83 -5.25
N LEU A 257 -8.58 8.72 -6.15
CA LEU A 257 -9.81 7.95 -5.89
C LEU A 257 -9.50 6.46 -5.71
N GLY A 258 -8.60 5.90 -6.53
CA GLY A 258 -8.17 4.51 -6.45
C GLY A 258 -7.57 4.18 -5.08
N VAL A 259 -6.60 4.97 -4.62
CA VAL A 259 -6.01 4.75 -3.29
C VAL A 259 -7.03 4.99 -2.18
N SER A 260 -7.92 5.98 -2.30
CA SER A 260 -8.93 6.24 -1.27
C SER A 260 -9.94 5.09 -1.11
N CYS A 261 -10.36 4.49 -2.22
CA CYS A 261 -11.26 3.33 -2.25
C CYS A 261 -10.55 2.06 -1.72
N HIS A 262 -9.29 1.85 -2.06
CA HIS A 262 -8.44 0.76 -1.57
C HIS A 262 -8.26 0.86 -0.05
N GLU A 263 -7.84 2.00 0.45
CA GLU A 263 -7.59 2.23 1.88
C GLU A 263 -8.88 2.10 2.73
N LEU A 264 -10.02 2.54 2.21
CA LEU A 264 -11.29 2.34 2.91
C LEU A 264 -11.62 0.86 3.07
N PHE A 265 -11.37 0.03 2.04
CA PHE A 265 -11.65 -1.40 2.11
C PHE A 265 -10.78 -2.12 3.14
N HIS A 266 -9.59 -1.61 3.41
CA HIS A 266 -8.74 -2.10 4.48
C HIS A 266 -9.38 -2.02 5.88
N THR A 267 -10.42 -1.20 6.07
CA THR A 267 -11.20 -1.19 7.32
C THR A 267 -11.69 -2.60 7.70
N TRP A 268 -11.99 -3.42 6.72
CA TRP A 268 -12.29 -4.86 6.88
C TRP A 268 -11.05 -5.70 6.63
N ASN A 269 -10.47 -5.65 5.45
CA ASN A 269 -9.34 -6.45 5.00
C ASN A 269 -8.09 -5.56 4.90
N VAL A 270 -7.24 -5.56 5.83
CA VAL A 270 -6.50 -6.37 6.73
C VAL A 270 -6.71 -5.97 8.23
N ILE A 271 -7.39 -4.87 8.46
CA ILE A 271 -7.47 -4.35 9.84
C ILE A 271 -8.25 -5.33 10.72
N ARG A 272 -9.35 -5.88 10.22
CA ARG A 272 -10.22 -6.77 10.99
C ARG A 272 -10.21 -8.22 10.51
N ILE A 273 -10.17 -8.45 9.22
CA ILE A 273 -9.89 -9.75 8.60
C ILE A 273 -8.37 -9.85 8.47
N ARG A 274 -7.70 -10.34 9.51
CA ARG A 274 -6.24 -10.29 9.64
C ARG A 274 -5.64 -11.69 9.62
N PRO A 275 -4.49 -11.91 8.95
CA PRO A 275 -3.76 -13.18 9.08
C PRO A 275 -3.46 -13.53 10.52
N ALA A 276 -3.63 -14.80 10.89
CA ALA A 276 -3.40 -15.29 12.25
C ALA A 276 -1.97 -15.02 12.73
N GLU A 277 -1.00 -15.08 11.83
CA GLU A 277 0.42 -14.81 12.08
C GLU A 277 0.68 -13.33 12.48
N MET A 278 -0.26 -12.44 12.18
CA MET A 278 -0.23 -11.02 12.56
C MET A 278 -1.22 -10.69 13.67
N SER A 279 -1.79 -11.66 14.36
CA SER A 279 -2.82 -11.48 15.40
C SER A 279 -2.36 -12.05 16.75
N PRO A 280 -1.89 -11.18 17.69
CA PRO A 280 -1.68 -9.74 17.59
C PRO A 280 -0.37 -9.38 16.87
N TYR A 281 -0.24 -8.13 16.41
CA TYR A 281 1.02 -7.63 15.87
C TYR A 281 2.16 -7.71 16.89
N GLN A 282 3.33 -8.22 16.45
CA GLN A 282 4.57 -8.22 17.22
C GLN A 282 5.45 -7.09 16.68
N PHE A 283 5.46 -5.94 17.37
CA PHE A 283 6.10 -4.72 16.85
C PHE A 283 7.64 -4.73 16.91
N ASP A 284 8.24 -5.69 17.58
CA ASP A 284 9.69 -5.82 17.76
C ASP A 284 10.40 -6.68 16.72
N LYS A 285 9.65 -7.36 15.86
CA LYS A 285 10.16 -8.25 14.81
C LYS A 285 9.21 -8.40 13.64
N GLU A 286 9.66 -9.10 12.62
CA GLU A 286 8.88 -9.46 11.44
C GLU A 286 7.71 -10.41 11.81
N ASN A 287 6.57 -10.25 11.14
CA ASN A 287 5.38 -11.10 11.27
C ASN A 287 5.09 -11.75 9.91
N TYR A 288 5.73 -12.89 9.67
CA TYR A 288 5.69 -13.57 8.38
C TYR A 288 4.32 -14.23 8.13
N HIS A 289 3.76 -14.04 6.94
CA HIS A 289 2.54 -14.69 6.48
C HIS A 289 2.56 -14.89 4.96
N GLU A 290 1.82 -15.89 4.46
CA GLU A 290 1.74 -16.21 3.04
C GLU A 290 0.54 -15.57 2.32
N THR A 291 -0.29 -14.83 3.04
CA THR A 291 -1.59 -14.34 2.57
C THR A 291 -1.60 -12.87 2.14
N GLY A 292 -0.43 -12.32 1.77
CA GLY A 292 -0.33 -10.96 1.23
C GLY A 292 -1.17 -10.75 -0.04
N PHE A 293 -1.39 -11.80 -0.82
CA PHE A 293 -2.30 -11.78 -1.97
C PHE A 293 -3.78 -11.58 -1.57
N VAL A 294 -4.15 -11.91 -0.35
CA VAL A 294 -5.47 -11.60 0.21
C VAL A 294 -5.47 -10.19 0.79
N THR A 295 -4.52 -9.87 1.70
CA THR A 295 -4.51 -8.58 2.39
C THR A 295 -4.39 -7.41 1.44
N GLU A 296 -3.52 -7.51 0.43
CA GLU A 296 -3.25 -6.44 -0.53
C GLU A 296 -3.85 -6.71 -1.92
N GLY A 297 -3.78 -7.97 -2.37
CA GLY A 297 -4.25 -8.32 -3.71
C GLY A 297 -5.76 -8.20 -3.88
N VAL A 298 -6.54 -8.75 -2.95
CA VAL A 298 -8.01 -8.60 -2.95
C VAL A 298 -8.38 -7.13 -2.79
N THR A 299 -7.70 -6.38 -1.91
CA THR A 299 -7.97 -4.96 -1.71
C THR A 299 -7.64 -4.13 -2.96
N THR A 300 -6.54 -4.45 -3.66
CA THR A 300 -6.20 -3.80 -4.95
C THR A 300 -7.26 -4.06 -6.01
N TYR A 301 -7.74 -5.30 -6.12
CA TYR A 301 -8.83 -5.64 -7.03
C TYR A 301 -10.11 -4.86 -6.73
N TYR A 302 -10.50 -4.80 -5.46
CA TYR A 302 -11.70 -4.09 -5.03
C TYR A 302 -11.57 -2.57 -5.11
N GLY A 303 -10.38 -2.02 -4.90
CA GLY A 303 -10.13 -0.59 -5.02
C GLY A 303 -10.61 -0.02 -6.37
N ASP A 304 -10.29 -0.73 -7.46
CA ASP A 304 -10.70 -0.33 -8.80
C ASP A 304 -12.12 -0.81 -9.15
N LEU A 305 -12.49 -2.04 -8.76
CA LEU A 305 -13.80 -2.62 -9.08
C LEU A 305 -14.93 -1.81 -8.44
N PHE A 306 -14.82 -1.44 -7.16
CA PHE A 306 -15.87 -0.69 -6.48
C PHE A 306 -16.03 0.72 -7.04
N LEU A 307 -14.99 1.35 -7.54
CA LEU A 307 -15.11 2.62 -8.27
C LEU A 307 -15.89 2.46 -9.59
N ALA A 308 -15.68 1.35 -10.30
CA ALA A 308 -16.46 1.06 -11.50
C ALA A 308 -17.91 0.72 -11.17
N GLN A 309 -18.14 -0.17 -10.20
CA GLN A 309 -19.49 -0.61 -9.80
C GLN A 309 -20.32 0.51 -9.17
N SER A 310 -19.68 1.48 -8.54
CA SER A 310 -20.36 2.66 -7.98
C SER A 310 -20.57 3.79 -8.99
N GLY A 311 -20.08 3.63 -10.24
CA GLY A 311 -20.20 4.61 -11.31
C GLY A 311 -19.24 5.79 -11.24
N VAL A 312 -18.25 5.77 -10.31
CA VAL A 312 -17.20 6.79 -10.18
C VAL A 312 -16.17 6.67 -11.31
N PHE A 313 -15.86 5.43 -11.72
CA PHE A 313 -15.09 5.13 -12.92
C PHE A 313 -16.03 4.70 -14.06
N SER A 314 -15.71 5.11 -15.28
CA SER A 314 -16.33 4.54 -16.46
C SER A 314 -15.81 3.13 -16.71
N GLN A 315 -16.50 2.36 -17.57
CA GLN A 315 -16.04 1.04 -18.00
C GLN A 315 -14.67 1.11 -18.69
N GLU A 316 -14.41 2.15 -19.49
CA GLU A 316 -13.13 2.37 -20.16
C GLU A 316 -12.02 2.66 -19.15
N GLU A 317 -12.31 3.45 -18.11
CA GLU A 317 -11.37 3.72 -17.04
C GLU A 317 -11.02 2.44 -16.27
N TYR A 318 -12.00 1.60 -15.97
CA TYR A 318 -11.75 0.31 -15.31
C TYR A 318 -10.94 -0.66 -16.18
N LEU A 319 -11.27 -0.78 -17.46
CA LEU A 319 -10.48 -1.60 -18.39
C LEU A 319 -9.03 -1.08 -18.53
N ALA A 320 -8.82 0.22 -18.42
CA ALA A 320 -7.48 0.79 -18.39
C ALA A 320 -6.71 0.38 -17.13
N GLU A 321 -7.35 0.28 -15.95
CA GLU A 321 -6.71 -0.25 -14.74
C GLU A 321 -6.37 -1.74 -14.88
N ILE A 322 -7.28 -2.57 -15.41
CA ILE A 322 -6.96 -3.98 -15.73
C ILE A 322 -5.75 -4.06 -16.66
N ASN A 323 -5.68 -3.21 -17.67
CA ASN A 323 -4.56 -3.18 -18.62
C ASN A 323 -3.24 -2.76 -17.95
N LYS A 324 -3.27 -1.93 -16.90
CA LYS A 324 -2.08 -1.64 -16.08
C LYS A 324 -1.60 -2.90 -15.33
N LEU A 325 -2.53 -3.67 -14.74
CA LEU A 325 -2.20 -4.94 -14.06
C LEU A 325 -1.60 -5.94 -15.05
N LEU A 326 -2.23 -6.14 -16.20
CA LEU A 326 -1.72 -7.03 -17.26
C LEU A 326 -0.35 -6.61 -17.76
N LYS A 327 -0.12 -5.33 -18.00
CA LYS A 327 1.19 -4.82 -18.42
C LYS A 327 2.28 -5.14 -17.40
N ARG A 328 2.00 -4.98 -16.11
CA ARG A 328 2.94 -5.32 -15.02
C ARG A 328 3.19 -6.82 -14.95
N HIS A 329 2.14 -7.64 -15.08
CA HIS A 329 2.22 -9.09 -15.13
C HIS A 329 3.15 -9.59 -16.24
N TYR A 330 2.87 -9.21 -17.50
CA TYR A 330 3.67 -9.63 -18.65
C TYR A 330 5.10 -9.08 -18.63
N SER A 331 5.33 -7.95 -17.98
CA SER A 331 6.67 -7.37 -17.83
C SER A 331 7.50 -7.99 -16.72
N ASN A 332 6.94 -8.86 -15.86
CA ASN A 332 7.65 -9.42 -14.72
C ASN A 332 7.90 -10.92 -14.88
N GLU A 333 9.12 -11.29 -15.27
CA GLU A 333 9.55 -12.70 -15.38
C GLU A 333 9.58 -13.42 -14.02
N GLY A 334 9.47 -12.70 -12.90
CA GLY A 334 9.39 -13.26 -11.55
C GLY A 334 8.22 -14.23 -11.36
N ARG A 335 7.13 -14.04 -12.13
CA ARG A 335 5.96 -14.93 -12.11
C ARG A 335 6.28 -16.39 -12.49
N LYS A 336 7.36 -16.62 -13.21
CA LYS A 336 7.85 -17.96 -13.59
C LYS A 336 8.72 -18.62 -12.53
N ASN A 337 9.18 -17.84 -11.54
CA ASN A 337 10.17 -18.27 -10.57
C ASN A 337 9.65 -18.29 -9.13
N TYR A 338 8.65 -17.45 -8.83
CA TYR A 338 8.20 -17.22 -7.46
C TYR A 338 6.68 -17.05 -7.40
N SER A 339 6.03 -17.86 -6.58
CA SER A 339 4.59 -17.75 -6.38
C SER A 339 4.18 -16.50 -5.64
N VAL A 340 2.89 -16.12 -5.73
CA VAL A 340 2.38 -14.95 -5.00
C VAL A 340 2.35 -15.20 -3.49
N ALA A 341 2.13 -16.44 -3.03
CA ALA A 341 2.21 -16.82 -1.62
C ALA A 341 3.66 -16.70 -1.10
N ALA A 342 4.64 -17.26 -1.83
CA ALA A 342 6.05 -17.12 -1.46
C ALA A 342 6.51 -15.64 -1.50
N SER A 343 6.03 -14.86 -2.46
CA SER A 343 6.30 -13.41 -2.53
C SER A 343 5.67 -12.65 -1.37
N SER A 344 4.54 -13.12 -0.83
CA SER A 344 3.92 -12.56 0.39
C SER A 344 4.81 -12.78 1.61
N TYR A 345 5.35 -13.98 1.79
CA TYR A 345 6.26 -14.30 2.88
C TYR A 345 7.55 -13.46 2.82
N ASP A 346 8.09 -13.28 1.63
CA ASP A 346 9.35 -12.56 1.39
C ASP A 346 9.19 -11.03 1.29
N LEU A 347 8.02 -10.46 1.59
CA LEU A 347 7.86 -8.99 1.72
C LEU A 347 8.84 -8.41 2.72
N TRP A 348 9.09 -9.11 3.82
CA TRP A 348 10.04 -8.69 4.86
C TRP A 348 11.49 -8.63 4.39
N LEU A 349 11.82 -9.35 3.34
CA LEU A 349 13.17 -9.39 2.79
C LEU A 349 13.44 -8.22 1.84
N ASP A 350 12.55 -7.99 0.86
CA ASP A 350 12.77 -7.00 -0.20
C ASP A 350 11.46 -6.41 -0.77
N GLY A 351 10.36 -6.43 0.01
CA GLY A 351 9.02 -6.01 -0.45
C GLY A 351 8.94 -4.61 -1.03
N TYR A 352 9.74 -3.69 -0.50
CA TYR A 352 9.72 -2.26 -0.84
C TYR A 352 11.03 -1.78 -1.47
N GLU A 353 11.87 -2.69 -1.86
CA GLU A 353 13.11 -2.41 -2.57
C GLU A 353 13.06 -3.01 -3.97
N ARG A 354 13.80 -2.39 -4.89
CA ARG A 354 13.99 -2.96 -6.21
C ARG A 354 14.84 -4.21 -6.07
N GLY A 355 14.20 -5.38 -6.03
CA GLY A 355 14.88 -6.66 -5.95
C GLY A 355 15.73 -6.99 -7.18
N ILE A 356 16.38 -8.16 -7.16
CA ILE A 356 17.07 -8.70 -8.34
C ILE A 356 16.04 -9.01 -9.45
N PRO A 357 16.44 -8.91 -10.73
CA PRO A 357 15.54 -9.15 -11.85
C PRO A 357 14.91 -10.54 -11.83
N GLY A 358 13.61 -10.60 -12.06
CA GLY A 358 12.89 -11.87 -12.19
C GLY A 358 12.85 -12.73 -10.93
N ARG A 359 13.08 -12.17 -9.72
CA ARG A 359 13.05 -12.96 -8.49
C ARG A 359 11.63 -13.27 -8.03
N LYS A 360 10.80 -12.26 -7.87
CA LYS A 360 9.46 -12.39 -7.26
C LYS A 360 8.41 -11.55 -7.98
N VAL A 361 7.17 -11.71 -7.56
CA VAL A 361 6.04 -10.93 -8.04
C VAL A 361 5.55 -9.91 -7.00
N SER A 362 4.79 -8.92 -7.46
CA SER A 362 4.07 -8.00 -6.57
C SER A 362 2.80 -8.67 -6.05
N ILE A 363 2.62 -8.73 -4.74
CA ILE A 363 1.40 -9.25 -4.12
C ILE A 363 0.18 -8.39 -4.45
N TYR A 364 0.37 -7.09 -4.68
CA TYR A 364 -0.67 -6.18 -5.14
C TYR A 364 -1.13 -6.56 -6.54
N ASN A 365 -0.20 -6.68 -7.48
CA ASN A 365 -0.51 -6.93 -8.89
C ASN A 365 -0.99 -8.36 -9.16
N GLU A 366 -0.17 -9.35 -8.78
CA GLU A 366 -0.52 -10.77 -9.02
C GLU A 366 -1.66 -11.20 -8.11
N GLY A 367 -1.72 -10.67 -6.88
CA GLY A 367 -2.85 -10.90 -5.99
C GLY A 367 -4.17 -10.33 -6.54
N ALA A 368 -4.14 -9.14 -7.17
CA ALA A 368 -5.33 -8.57 -7.80
C ALA A 368 -5.80 -9.39 -9.01
N LEU A 369 -4.89 -9.86 -9.85
CA LEU A 369 -5.23 -10.75 -10.97
C LEU A 369 -5.79 -12.09 -10.48
N ALA A 370 -5.20 -12.67 -9.44
CA ALA A 370 -5.71 -13.88 -8.81
C ALA A 370 -7.12 -13.64 -8.21
N ALA A 371 -7.33 -12.55 -7.47
CA ALA A 371 -8.63 -12.20 -6.92
C ALA A 371 -9.69 -12.01 -8.03
N MET A 372 -9.33 -11.34 -9.12
CA MET A 372 -10.19 -11.17 -10.30
C MET A 372 -10.56 -12.52 -10.91
N MET A 373 -9.60 -13.43 -11.08
CA MET A 373 -9.86 -14.77 -11.60
C MET A 373 -10.82 -15.54 -10.70
N LEU A 374 -10.61 -15.50 -9.39
CA LEU A 374 -11.49 -16.17 -8.42
C LEU A 374 -12.90 -15.60 -8.48
N ASP A 375 -13.04 -14.27 -8.52
CA ASP A 375 -14.33 -13.58 -8.64
C ASP A 375 -15.07 -13.98 -9.92
N LEU A 376 -14.39 -13.94 -11.07
CA LEU A 376 -14.98 -14.32 -12.35
C LEU A 376 -15.34 -15.81 -12.42
N LYS A 377 -14.54 -16.72 -11.84
CA LYS A 377 -14.86 -18.15 -11.73
C LYS A 377 -16.13 -18.39 -10.91
N ILE A 378 -16.26 -17.70 -9.76
CA ILE A 378 -17.46 -17.80 -8.91
C ILE A 378 -18.67 -17.25 -9.66
N ARG A 379 -18.56 -16.04 -10.26
CA ARG A 379 -19.62 -15.38 -11.04
C ARG A 379 -20.07 -16.24 -12.21
N GLN A 380 -19.15 -16.83 -12.94
CA GLN A 380 -19.46 -17.69 -14.07
C GLN A 380 -20.26 -18.94 -13.62
N LYS A 381 -19.83 -19.59 -12.54
CA LYS A 381 -20.48 -20.80 -12.04
C LYS A 381 -21.89 -20.55 -11.51
N TRP A 382 -22.10 -19.41 -10.85
CA TRP A 382 -23.36 -19.05 -10.20
C TRP A 382 -24.15 -17.97 -10.93
N GLU A 383 -23.85 -17.73 -12.22
CA GLU A 383 -24.55 -16.75 -13.07
C GLU A 383 -24.70 -15.35 -12.42
N HIS A 384 -23.65 -14.94 -11.69
CA HIS A 384 -23.55 -13.72 -10.88
C HIS A 384 -24.41 -13.67 -9.60
N GLU A 385 -25.00 -14.77 -9.17
CA GLU A 385 -25.68 -14.84 -7.87
C GLU A 385 -24.70 -14.85 -6.70
N LYS A 386 -23.46 -15.31 -6.94
CA LYS A 386 -22.34 -15.27 -6.00
C LYS A 386 -21.09 -14.66 -6.63
N SER A 387 -20.22 -14.17 -5.78
CA SER A 387 -18.99 -13.48 -6.16
C SER A 387 -17.93 -13.61 -5.07
N LEU A 388 -16.80 -12.96 -5.25
CA LEU A 388 -15.77 -12.81 -4.21
C LEU A 388 -16.30 -12.05 -2.97
N ASN A 389 -17.35 -11.23 -3.12
CA ASN A 389 -18.02 -10.56 -1.99
C ASN A 389 -18.49 -11.57 -0.94
N ASP A 390 -19.05 -12.70 -1.38
CA ASP A 390 -19.53 -13.75 -0.45
C ASP A 390 -18.36 -14.42 0.30
N VAL A 391 -17.21 -14.58 -0.34
CA VAL A 391 -15.99 -15.07 0.31
C VAL A 391 -15.55 -14.09 1.40
N MET A 392 -15.46 -12.80 1.08
CA MET A 392 -15.02 -11.78 2.04
C MET A 392 -16.02 -11.61 3.18
N ASN A 393 -17.32 -11.76 2.93
CA ASN A 393 -18.34 -11.80 3.98
C ASN A 393 -18.19 -13.00 4.93
N LEU A 394 -17.86 -14.19 4.40
CA LEU A 394 -17.54 -15.34 5.26
C LEU A 394 -16.29 -15.07 6.09
N MET A 395 -15.26 -14.52 5.48
CA MET A 395 -14.04 -14.13 6.20
C MET A 395 -14.35 -13.13 7.31
N TRP A 396 -15.16 -12.09 7.02
CA TRP A 396 -15.56 -11.09 7.99
C TRP A 396 -16.36 -11.66 9.15
N THR A 397 -17.26 -12.59 8.90
CA THR A 397 -18.14 -13.17 9.94
C THR A 397 -17.48 -14.25 10.78
N ARG A 398 -16.40 -14.91 10.29
CA ARG A 398 -15.80 -16.07 10.95
C ARG A 398 -14.38 -15.86 11.44
N HIS A 399 -13.65 -14.87 10.92
CA HIS A 399 -12.20 -14.79 11.11
C HIS A 399 -11.77 -13.36 11.47
N GLN A 400 -12.42 -12.75 12.47
CA GLN A 400 -11.99 -11.47 12.98
C GLN A 400 -10.70 -11.61 13.79
N TRP A 401 -9.85 -10.59 13.76
CA TRP A 401 -8.54 -10.63 14.45
C TRP A 401 -8.64 -10.86 15.96
N GLN A 402 -9.73 -10.40 16.62
CA GLN A 402 -9.98 -10.64 18.05
C GLN A 402 -10.18 -12.12 18.37
N GLU A 403 -10.61 -12.92 17.39
CA GLU A 403 -10.82 -14.35 17.49
C GLU A 403 -9.63 -15.18 17.01
N GLY A 404 -8.48 -14.51 16.73
CA GLY A 404 -7.23 -15.14 16.31
C GLY A 404 -6.87 -14.96 14.83
N GLY A 405 -7.73 -14.29 14.05
CA GLY A 405 -7.50 -14.06 12.62
C GLY A 405 -7.76 -15.28 11.74
N TYR A 406 -7.22 -15.28 10.52
CA TYR A 406 -7.38 -16.38 9.55
C TYR A 406 -6.05 -16.95 9.09
N THR A 407 -6.06 -18.22 8.75
CA THR A 407 -4.94 -18.90 8.08
C THR A 407 -5.14 -18.95 6.57
N TYR A 408 -4.09 -19.31 5.83
CA TYR A 408 -4.18 -19.60 4.40
C TYR A 408 -5.30 -20.62 4.09
N ALA A 409 -5.39 -21.69 4.89
CA ALA A 409 -6.41 -22.72 4.73
C ALA A 409 -7.84 -22.20 4.96
N ASP A 410 -8.02 -21.26 5.89
CA ASP A 410 -9.35 -20.68 6.15
C ASP A 410 -9.85 -19.87 4.94
N TYR A 411 -8.95 -19.11 4.29
CA TYR A 411 -9.31 -18.40 3.07
C TYR A 411 -9.64 -19.36 1.92
N GLN A 412 -8.84 -20.41 1.73
CA GLN A 412 -9.12 -21.44 0.74
C GLN A 412 -10.47 -22.11 1.00
N ASN A 413 -10.74 -22.50 2.24
CA ASN A 413 -12.00 -23.16 2.62
C ASN A 413 -13.21 -22.23 2.39
N ALA A 414 -13.11 -20.95 2.72
CA ALA A 414 -14.16 -19.98 2.44
C ALA A 414 -14.41 -19.81 0.93
N ALA A 415 -13.34 -19.75 0.13
CA ALA A 415 -13.45 -19.68 -1.32
C ALA A 415 -14.11 -20.95 -1.91
N GLU A 416 -13.71 -22.15 -1.46
CA GLU A 416 -14.28 -23.44 -1.88
C GLU A 416 -15.75 -23.59 -1.46
N GLU A 417 -16.13 -23.12 -0.27
CA GLU A 417 -17.53 -23.11 0.21
C GLU A 417 -18.41 -22.25 -0.70
N VAL A 418 -17.98 -21.03 -1.00
CA VAL A 418 -18.72 -20.10 -1.87
C VAL A 418 -18.76 -20.64 -3.31
N TYR A 419 -17.65 -21.09 -3.82
CA TYR A 419 -17.56 -21.68 -5.15
C TYR A 419 -18.42 -22.96 -5.26
N GLY A 420 -18.60 -23.70 -4.18
CA GLY A 420 -19.36 -24.97 -4.14
C GLY A 420 -18.61 -26.11 -4.83
N GLY A 421 -17.33 -26.24 -4.57
CA GLY A 421 -16.46 -27.27 -5.10
C GLY A 421 -15.00 -27.01 -4.81
N SER A 422 -14.12 -27.94 -5.18
CA SER A 422 -12.69 -27.80 -4.95
C SER A 422 -12.09 -26.69 -5.84
N LEU A 423 -11.21 -25.91 -5.25
CA LEU A 423 -10.31 -24.94 -5.88
C LEU A 423 -8.83 -25.33 -5.66
N ALA A 424 -8.58 -26.61 -5.33
CA ALA A 424 -7.23 -27.10 -5.02
C ALA A 424 -6.21 -26.80 -6.12
N ASP A 425 -6.61 -26.96 -7.39
CA ASP A 425 -5.73 -26.67 -8.54
C ASP A 425 -5.43 -25.17 -8.62
N TYR A 426 -6.43 -24.30 -8.43
CA TYR A 426 -6.23 -22.86 -8.41
C TYR A 426 -5.24 -22.46 -7.30
N PHE A 427 -5.41 -22.96 -6.08
CA PHE A 427 -4.52 -22.62 -4.97
C PHE A 427 -3.12 -23.22 -5.11
N SER A 428 -3.00 -24.46 -5.59
CA SER A 428 -1.70 -25.12 -5.71
C SER A 428 -0.89 -24.65 -6.92
N GLN A 429 -1.53 -24.34 -8.04
CA GLN A 429 -0.85 -24.01 -9.30
C GLN A 429 -0.63 -22.49 -9.44
N ILE A 430 -1.62 -21.66 -9.05
CA ILE A 430 -1.59 -20.21 -9.27
C ILE A 430 -1.12 -19.47 -8.01
N ILE A 431 -1.67 -19.80 -6.83
CA ILE A 431 -1.36 -19.06 -5.60
C ILE A 431 -0.04 -19.53 -4.99
N SER A 432 0.15 -20.83 -4.82
CA SER A 432 1.37 -21.42 -4.24
C SER A 432 2.35 -21.94 -5.30
N GLY A 433 1.91 -22.05 -6.55
CA GLY A 433 2.70 -22.44 -7.71
C GLY A 433 3.09 -21.27 -8.60
N THR A 434 3.70 -21.59 -9.72
CA THR A 434 4.11 -20.65 -10.77
C THR A 434 3.61 -21.08 -12.14
N ASP A 435 2.55 -21.88 -12.18
CA ASP A 435 1.97 -22.33 -13.44
C ASP A 435 1.36 -21.16 -14.19
N PRO A 436 1.49 -21.13 -15.52
CA PRO A 436 0.91 -20.06 -16.32
C PRO A 436 -0.64 -20.15 -16.27
N TYR A 437 -1.28 -19.01 -16.04
CA TYR A 437 -2.74 -18.91 -15.94
C TYR A 437 -3.36 -17.98 -16.98
N GLU A 438 -2.56 -17.46 -17.89
CA GLU A 438 -2.95 -16.46 -18.86
C GLU A 438 -4.05 -16.95 -19.83
N GLU A 439 -4.06 -18.25 -20.17
CA GLU A 439 -5.10 -18.83 -21.03
C GLU A 439 -6.43 -19.02 -20.27
N GLU A 440 -6.35 -19.37 -18.97
CA GLU A 440 -7.54 -19.46 -18.12
C GLU A 440 -8.16 -18.06 -17.92
N LEU A 441 -7.34 -17.05 -17.66
CA LEU A 441 -7.78 -15.66 -17.55
C LEU A 441 -8.42 -15.18 -18.86
N ALA A 442 -7.83 -15.51 -20.02
CA ALA A 442 -8.40 -15.19 -21.33
C ALA A 442 -9.80 -15.81 -21.51
N GLY A 443 -9.98 -17.09 -21.17
CA GLY A 443 -11.28 -17.76 -21.23
C GLY A 443 -12.32 -17.11 -20.30
N LEU A 444 -11.93 -16.67 -19.11
CA LEU A 444 -12.79 -15.93 -18.18
C LEU A 444 -13.21 -14.58 -18.78
N PHE A 445 -12.29 -13.87 -19.41
CA PHE A 445 -12.61 -12.61 -20.10
C PHE A 445 -13.56 -12.82 -21.26
N GLU A 446 -13.34 -13.84 -22.10
CA GLU A 446 -14.24 -14.16 -23.23
C GLU A 446 -15.66 -14.43 -22.76
N THR A 447 -15.84 -15.18 -21.67
CA THR A 447 -17.18 -15.47 -21.11
C THR A 447 -17.87 -14.23 -20.57
N HIS A 448 -17.11 -13.14 -20.32
CA HIS A 448 -17.60 -11.84 -19.88
C HIS A 448 -17.57 -10.78 -21.01
N GLY A 449 -17.52 -11.21 -22.27
CA GLY A 449 -17.60 -10.30 -23.41
C GLY A 449 -16.38 -9.41 -23.62
N LEU A 450 -15.24 -9.85 -23.14
CA LEU A 450 -13.96 -9.19 -23.30
C LEU A 450 -13.04 -10.03 -24.19
N SER A 451 -12.17 -9.39 -24.95
CA SER A 451 -11.10 -10.03 -25.71
C SER A 451 -9.73 -9.67 -25.13
N LEU A 452 -8.86 -10.67 -25.06
CA LEU A 452 -7.46 -10.49 -24.65
C LEU A 452 -6.58 -10.64 -25.87
N THR A 453 -6.06 -9.51 -26.39
CA THR A 453 -5.27 -9.46 -27.62
C THR A 453 -3.80 -9.23 -27.32
N GLU A 454 -2.92 -9.85 -28.11
CA GLU A 454 -1.48 -9.64 -28.00
C GLU A 454 -1.12 -8.17 -28.31
N SER A 455 -0.17 -7.65 -27.56
CA SER A 455 0.34 -6.28 -27.72
C SER A 455 1.86 -6.27 -27.59
N PHE A 456 2.49 -5.39 -28.33
CA PHE A 456 3.94 -5.18 -28.29
C PHE A 456 4.25 -3.73 -27.93
N PRO A 457 5.46 -3.46 -27.36
CA PRO A 457 5.89 -2.10 -27.11
C PRO A 457 5.90 -1.27 -28.41
N GLU A 458 5.51 -0.01 -28.30
CA GLU A 458 5.59 0.94 -29.42
C GLU A 458 7.05 1.29 -29.77
N LYS A 459 7.92 1.29 -28.77
CA LYS A 459 9.33 1.66 -28.92
C LYS A 459 10.13 0.58 -29.63
N PRO A 460 10.83 0.91 -30.74
CA PRO A 460 11.61 -0.05 -31.49
C PRO A 460 12.70 -0.74 -30.65
N GLU A 461 13.38 -0.02 -29.77
CA GLU A 461 14.40 -0.60 -28.89
C GLU A 461 13.85 -1.69 -27.98
N GLU A 462 12.61 -1.52 -27.51
CA GLU A 462 11.96 -2.54 -26.71
C GLU A 462 11.49 -3.72 -27.56
N ARG A 463 10.73 -3.41 -28.62
CA ARG A 463 10.07 -4.41 -29.45
C ARG A 463 11.03 -5.26 -30.28
N ASP A 464 11.99 -4.61 -30.96
CA ASP A 464 12.80 -5.23 -32.02
C ASP A 464 14.21 -5.60 -31.56
N PHE A 465 14.70 -4.98 -30.49
CA PHE A 465 16.06 -5.21 -29.97
C PHE A 465 16.05 -5.78 -28.54
N GLY A 466 14.88 -5.88 -27.90
CA GLY A 466 14.76 -6.42 -26.54
C GLY A 466 15.43 -5.58 -25.46
N LEU A 467 15.42 -4.23 -25.59
CA LEU A 467 16.08 -3.31 -24.68
C LEU A 467 15.07 -2.35 -24.03
N ARG A 468 15.06 -2.27 -22.71
CA ARG A 468 14.39 -1.19 -21.96
C ARG A 468 15.43 -0.22 -21.44
N ILE A 469 15.28 1.05 -21.79
CA ILE A 469 16.20 2.12 -21.44
C ILE A 469 15.44 3.12 -20.56
N LEU A 470 16.00 3.43 -19.38
CA LEU A 470 15.46 4.43 -18.45
C LEU A 470 16.32 5.69 -18.50
N THR A 471 15.65 6.83 -18.36
CA THR A 471 16.34 8.10 -18.11
C THR A 471 16.51 8.31 -16.60
N HIS A 472 17.74 8.39 -16.15
CA HIS A 472 18.07 8.66 -14.76
C HIS A 472 19.11 9.79 -14.67
N GLN A 473 18.75 10.88 -14.01
CA GLN A 473 19.60 12.09 -13.87
C GLN A 473 20.18 12.59 -15.21
N GLY A 474 19.35 12.59 -16.26
CA GLY A 474 19.77 13.02 -17.60
C GLY A 474 20.65 12.01 -18.37
N ARG A 475 20.81 10.79 -17.86
CA ARG A 475 21.54 9.69 -18.52
C ARG A 475 20.59 8.59 -18.94
N TYR A 476 20.91 7.90 -20.01
CA TYR A 476 20.13 6.79 -20.58
C TYR A 476 20.75 5.46 -20.17
N ILE A 477 20.12 4.76 -19.28
CA ILE A 477 20.65 3.52 -18.66
C ILE A 477 19.84 2.32 -19.13
N ILE A 478 20.51 1.28 -19.59
CA ILE A 478 19.87 -0.02 -19.90
C ILE A 478 19.38 -0.62 -18.59
N ASP A 479 18.07 -0.76 -18.49
CA ASP A 479 17.41 -1.27 -17.31
C ASP A 479 17.05 -2.75 -17.40
N GLU A 480 16.62 -3.17 -18.59
CA GLU A 480 16.23 -4.55 -18.85
C GLU A 480 16.65 -4.99 -20.23
N ILE A 481 17.04 -6.25 -20.34
CA ILE A 481 17.41 -6.90 -21.61
C ILE A 481 16.56 -8.17 -21.71
N ALA A 482 15.89 -8.33 -22.84
CA ALA A 482 15.07 -9.50 -23.09
C ALA A 482 15.92 -10.76 -23.21
N LYS A 483 15.50 -11.82 -22.53
CA LYS A 483 16.18 -13.11 -22.59
C LYS A 483 16.14 -13.68 -24.02
N GLY A 484 17.27 -14.15 -24.49
CA GLY A 484 17.44 -14.72 -25.83
C GLY A 484 17.65 -13.70 -26.94
N SER A 485 17.68 -12.40 -26.64
CA SER A 485 17.95 -11.35 -27.62
C SER A 485 19.44 -11.27 -28.00
N ASN A 486 19.73 -10.73 -29.19
CA ASN A 486 21.11 -10.39 -29.59
C ASN A 486 21.73 -9.39 -28.60
N ALA A 487 20.96 -8.51 -28.04
CA ALA A 487 21.39 -7.56 -27.01
C ALA A 487 21.94 -8.25 -25.76
N GLU A 488 21.36 -9.39 -25.34
CA GLU A 488 21.81 -10.16 -24.16
C GLU A 488 23.26 -10.67 -24.31
N GLN A 489 23.74 -10.85 -25.54
CA GLN A 489 25.09 -11.35 -25.79
C GLN A 489 26.18 -10.28 -25.61
N VAL A 490 25.82 -9.00 -25.73
CA VAL A 490 26.83 -7.92 -25.85
C VAL A 490 26.59 -6.77 -24.85
N LEU A 491 25.37 -6.59 -24.36
CA LEU A 491 25.00 -5.52 -23.43
C LEU A 491 24.80 -6.05 -22.00
N SER A 492 24.87 -5.15 -21.06
CA SER A 492 24.62 -5.42 -19.65
C SER A 492 23.64 -4.40 -19.06
N ARG A 493 22.83 -4.85 -18.14
CA ARG A 493 22.06 -3.94 -17.29
C ARG A 493 22.99 -2.95 -16.59
N GLY A 494 22.65 -1.67 -16.61
CA GLY A 494 23.46 -0.59 -16.07
C GLY A 494 24.42 0.04 -17.09
N ASP A 495 24.51 -0.47 -18.31
CA ASP A 495 25.24 0.22 -19.38
C ASP A 495 24.59 1.57 -19.68
N GLU A 496 25.38 2.63 -19.76
CA GLU A 496 24.92 3.95 -20.15
C GLU A 496 25.07 4.10 -21.67
N VAL A 497 23.95 4.36 -22.35
CA VAL A 497 23.96 4.63 -23.79
C VAL A 497 24.38 6.08 -24.02
N ILE A 498 25.54 6.29 -24.67
CA ILE A 498 26.10 7.61 -24.92
C ILE A 498 25.74 8.07 -26.33
N LYS A 499 25.96 7.19 -27.33
CA LYS A 499 25.69 7.49 -28.74
C LYS A 499 24.93 6.35 -29.40
N LEU A 500 24.16 6.72 -30.40
CA LEU A 500 23.54 5.84 -31.37
C LEU A 500 23.91 6.34 -32.77
N ASP A 501 24.54 5.46 -33.58
CA ASP A 501 25.07 5.78 -34.91
C ASP A 501 25.88 7.09 -34.95
N GLU A 502 26.90 7.17 -34.06
CA GLU A 502 27.81 8.30 -33.85
C GLU A 502 27.20 9.61 -33.36
N LYS A 503 25.85 9.72 -33.25
CA LYS A 503 25.16 10.86 -32.69
C LYS A 503 24.96 10.66 -31.19
N ASP A 504 25.02 11.74 -30.43
CA ASP A 504 24.67 11.69 -29.01
C ASP A 504 23.24 11.20 -28.84
N PHE A 505 23.04 10.22 -27.94
CA PHE A 505 21.73 9.61 -27.75
C PHE A 505 20.82 10.56 -26.96
N ASP A 506 19.69 10.89 -27.54
CA ASP A 506 18.68 11.82 -26.98
C ASP A 506 17.41 11.12 -26.45
N GLY A 507 17.43 9.78 -26.40
CA GLY A 507 16.28 8.97 -25.99
C GLY A 507 15.39 8.51 -27.14
N ASN A 508 15.67 8.95 -28.38
CA ASN A 508 14.94 8.52 -29.55
C ASN A 508 15.67 7.39 -30.26
N TRP A 509 14.98 6.28 -30.50
CA TRP A 509 15.53 5.13 -31.21
C TRP A 509 14.94 5.07 -32.62
N PRO A 510 15.78 5.07 -33.67
CA PRO A 510 15.28 5.00 -35.04
C PRO A 510 14.83 3.59 -35.40
N ASP A 511 13.88 3.48 -36.33
CA ASP A 511 13.45 2.18 -36.90
C ASP A 511 14.48 1.78 -38.01
N LEU A 512 15.56 1.13 -37.59
CA LEU A 512 16.67 0.68 -38.46
C LEU A 512 16.90 -0.82 -38.25
N GLU A 513 17.41 -1.49 -39.30
CA GLU A 513 17.76 -2.91 -39.25
C GLU A 513 19.03 -3.17 -38.41
N THR A 514 19.94 -2.22 -38.35
CA THR A 514 21.19 -2.31 -37.59
C THR A 514 21.48 -0.97 -36.95
N VAL A 515 21.92 -0.98 -35.71
CA VAL A 515 22.35 0.22 -34.98
C VAL A 515 23.72 0.01 -34.34
N THR A 516 24.52 1.06 -34.27
CA THR A 516 25.80 1.06 -33.55
C THR A 516 25.65 1.85 -32.27
N LEU A 517 25.85 1.20 -31.12
CA LEU A 517 25.82 1.82 -29.80
C LEU A 517 27.22 2.14 -29.30
N SER A 518 27.42 3.37 -28.86
CA SER A 518 28.55 3.70 -27.97
C SER A 518 28.05 3.74 -26.55
N ILE A 519 28.55 2.87 -25.70
CA ILE A 519 28.13 2.73 -24.29
C ILE A 519 29.27 3.02 -23.33
N ASN A 520 28.92 3.39 -22.10
CA ASN A 520 29.82 3.44 -20.96
C ASN A 520 29.46 2.33 -19.98
N ARG A 521 30.31 1.33 -19.87
CA ARG A 521 30.19 0.24 -18.90
C ARG A 521 31.21 0.42 -17.80
N TYR A 522 30.81 0.99 -16.67
CA TYR A 522 31.67 1.25 -15.51
C TYR A 522 32.97 2.00 -15.89
N GLY A 523 32.83 3.10 -16.66
CA GLY A 523 33.97 3.91 -17.12
C GLY A 523 34.67 3.41 -18.40
N ARG A 524 34.34 2.20 -18.88
CA ARG A 524 34.85 1.66 -20.14
C ARG A 524 33.96 2.05 -21.30
N LYS A 525 34.50 2.74 -22.29
CA LYS A 525 33.79 3.07 -23.52
C LYS A 525 33.86 1.89 -24.48
N LEU A 526 32.72 1.41 -24.91
CA LEU A 526 32.59 0.30 -25.86
C LEU A 526 31.74 0.76 -27.04
N SER A 527 32.04 0.23 -28.23
CA SER A 527 31.22 0.40 -29.42
C SER A 527 30.73 -0.98 -29.86
N LEU A 528 29.41 -1.14 -29.98
CA LEU A 528 28.76 -2.42 -30.22
C LEU A 528 27.74 -2.25 -31.33
N SER A 529 27.58 -3.25 -32.18
CA SER A 529 26.55 -3.28 -33.23
C SER A 529 25.41 -4.24 -32.80
N LEU A 530 24.20 -3.80 -32.98
CA LEU A 530 22.99 -4.61 -32.77
C LEU A 530 22.19 -4.69 -34.05
N GLU A 531 21.73 -5.88 -34.36
CA GLU A 531 20.85 -6.15 -35.49
C GLU A 531 19.40 -6.37 -34.97
N LYS A 532 18.45 -5.80 -35.68
CA LYS A 532 17.02 -6.04 -35.47
C LYS A 532 16.73 -7.52 -35.68
N GLU A 533 15.89 -8.08 -34.83
CA GLU A 533 15.53 -9.48 -34.88
C GLU A 533 14.13 -9.67 -35.47
N SER A 534 13.89 -10.84 -36.05
CA SER A 534 12.56 -11.19 -36.57
C SER A 534 11.56 -11.50 -35.45
N VAL A 535 12.04 -11.74 -34.24
CA VAL A 535 11.24 -11.95 -33.03
C VAL A 535 10.96 -10.60 -32.38
N GLN A 536 9.75 -10.40 -31.93
CA GLN A 536 9.38 -9.23 -31.14
C GLN A 536 9.46 -9.56 -29.66
N TYR A 537 10.02 -8.64 -28.88
CA TYR A 537 10.26 -8.81 -27.45
C TYR A 537 9.25 -8.06 -26.60
N PHE A 538 9.23 -8.40 -25.32
CA PHE A 538 8.36 -7.81 -24.31
C PHE A 538 6.88 -7.81 -24.72
N ALA A 539 6.46 -8.89 -25.39
CA ALA A 539 5.06 -9.10 -25.71
C ALA A 539 4.21 -9.09 -24.44
N GLY A 540 3.10 -8.41 -24.49
CA GLY A 540 2.07 -8.39 -23.47
C GLY A 540 0.71 -8.71 -24.08
N ARG A 541 -0.34 -8.62 -23.27
CA ARG A 541 -1.73 -8.69 -23.76
C ARG A 541 -2.53 -7.53 -23.17
N GLN A 542 -3.54 -7.10 -23.94
CA GLN A 542 -4.46 -6.05 -23.54
C GLN A 542 -5.89 -6.54 -23.64
N VAL A 543 -6.68 -6.19 -22.63
CA VAL A 543 -8.11 -6.47 -22.59
C VAL A 543 -8.89 -5.31 -23.19
N SER A 544 -9.92 -5.64 -23.99
CA SER A 544 -10.87 -4.70 -24.56
C SER A 544 -12.26 -5.34 -24.66
N LEU A 545 -13.29 -4.53 -24.87
CA LEU A 545 -14.62 -5.03 -25.17
C LEU A 545 -14.58 -5.82 -26.49
N ASP A 546 -15.18 -7.01 -26.52
CA ASP A 546 -15.39 -7.75 -27.75
C ASP A 546 -16.73 -7.36 -28.35
N GLU A 547 -16.68 -6.56 -29.41
CA GLU A 547 -17.90 -6.15 -30.16
C GLU A 547 -18.67 -7.34 -30.71
N LYS A 548 -17.99 -8.46 -31.00
CA LYS A 548 -18.56 -9.68 -31.56
C LYS A 548 -19.04 -10.66 -30.49
N ALA A 549 -18.81 -10.38 -29.22
CA ALA A 549 -19.26 -11.23 -28.13
C ALA A 549 -20.79 -11.42 -28.14
N SER A 550 -21.24 -12.57 -27.66
CA SER A 550 -22.68 -12.84 -27.52
C SER A 550 -23.34 -11.83 -26.57
N GLU A 551 -24.63 -11.60 -26.75
CA GLU A 551 -25.37 -10.71 -25.82
C GLU A 551 -25.35 -11.24 -24.38
N GLU A 552 -25.28 -12.55 -24.18
CA GLU A 552 -25.13 -13.16 -22.87
C GLU A 552 -23.78 -12.79 -22.21
N ALA A 553 -22.68 -12.87 -22.96
CA ALA A 553 -21.36 -12.48 -22.48
C ALA A 553 -21.29 -10.97 -22.15
N LYS A 554 -21.85 -10.13 -23.02
CA LYS A 554 -21.98 -8.69 -22.75
C LYS A 554 -22.83 -8.40 -21.51
N GLN A 555 -23.89 -9.17 -21.30
CA GLN A 555 -24.72 -9.03 -20.12
C GLN A 555 -23.99 -9.46 -18.84
N ARG A 556 -23.14 -10.49 -18.89
CA ARG A 556 -22.27 -10.87 -17.77
C ARG A 556 -21.30 -9.74 -17.42
N PHE A 557 -20.71 -9.08 -18.40
CA PHE A 557 -19.86 -7.91 -18.16
C PHE A 557 -20.62 -6.77 -17.47
N ARG A 558 -21.83 -6.45 -17.97
CA ARG A 558 -22.67 -5.43 -17.33
C ARG A 558 -23.02 -5.80 -15.87
N LYS A 559 -23.37 -7.06 -15.63
CA LYS A 559 -23.63 -7.55 -14.26
C LYS A 559 -22.39 -7.46 -13.36
N TRP A 560 -21.21 -7.73 -13.92
CA TRP A 560 -19.94 -7.62 -13.19
C TRP A 560 -19.69 -6.18 -12.74
N LEU A 561 -19.97 -5.19 -13.58
CA LEU A 561 -19.76 -3.77 -13.30
C LEU A 561 -21.00 -3.04 -12.76
N HIS A 562 -22.12 -3.73 -12.55
CA HIS A 562 -23.39 -3.13 -12.10
C HIS A 562 -23.97 -2.06 -13.06
N ILE A 563 -23.80 -2.19 -14.39
CA ILE A 563 -24.23 -1.25 -15.42
C ILE A 563 -25.24 -1.86 -16.41
#